data_fbdabbfd35b2e260d11ea009fab666e6
#
_entry.id   fbdabbfd35b2e260d11ea009fab666e6
#
_cell.length_a   1.000
_cell.length_b   1.000
_cell.length_c   1.000
_cell.angle_alpha   90.00
_cell.angle_beta   90.00
_cell.angle_gamma   90.00
#
_symmetry.space_group_name_H-M   'P 1'
#
loop_
_entity.id
_entity.type
_entity.pdbx_description
1 polymer ?
#
loop_
_entity_poly.entity_id
_entity_poly.type
_entity_poly.pdbx_seq_one_letter_code
_entity_poly.pdbx_strand_id
1 'polypeptide(L)'
;MSFQTAFTAPHSKAAEVGQSILDAGGTASEAMVAAAAMIAVQYPHMNSIGGDGFWLICKKGEAPIAIDACGAASLSVDPEAYREEHLLPESGGASAITMAGTVSGWDKALQNNGGECALERLLTPAIEAANNGISVTQSLVNASEKTLLRLGGAKEFAKLYLNNGEPLKVADTVKNPALASTLKTLAKNGLDDFYRGDIAHSIASDLQKSGSPLSIEDFHQHQAKVLPPLSVEISKGKLFNFGAPTQGVASLLILAIYDKLVDQAQQEIDHMHLLVEATKQAFIIRDRVVTDEAYLQQPLQSWLTGEVIEECVSNISTAQAQPWPHVAKPGDTIWMGATDQYGTMVSFIQSIYWEFGSGVVLPETGILWNIRSQSFSLDPSHHNALQPGKKPFHTLNPAYVDLNDGRRMVYGTMGGEGQPQTQACLFSRYLYQGKTLAQSVAEPRWLLGRTWGDSANNLRLEQALYQEYAADLTLMGHDVTAVADHNELMGHAGAVVLNPQGDASATSDPRSDGTYFLGETHDQ
;
A
#
# COMPACT_ATOMS: atom_id res chain seq x y z
N MET A 1 -24.72 21.10 3.44
CA MET A 1 -23.42 21.48 4.03
C MET A 1 -22.37 20.88 3.09
N SER A 2 -21.56 21.72 2.47
CA SER A 2 -20.43 21.27 1.64
C SER A 2 -19.23 21.02 2.56
N PHE A 3 -18.46 19.96 2.27
CA PHE A 3 -17.25 19.64 3.01
C PHE A 3 -16.03 20.21 2.28
N GLN A 4 -15.03 20.63 3.03
CA GLN A 4 -13.75 21.01 2.45
C GLN A 4 -13.09 19.77 1.83
N THR A 5 -12.62 19.90 0.59
CA THR A 5 -11.91 18.83 -0.10
C THR A 5 -10.47 18.77 0.36
N ALA A 6 -9.88 17.56 0.31
CA ALA A 6 -8.46 17.36 0.59
C ALA A 6 -7.92 16.15 -0.18
N PHE A 7 -6.66 16.26 -0.62
CA PHE A 7 -5.92 15.16 -1.23
C PHE A 7 -4.49 15.09 -0.72
N THR A 8 -4.01 13.89 -0.39
CA THR A 8 -2.61 13.65 -0.01
C THR A 8 -2.05 12.45 -0.78
N ALA A 9 -0.80 12.56 -1.20
CA ALA A 9 -0.08 11.50 -1.91
C ALA A 9 1.42 11.55 -1.61
N PRO A 10 2.16 10.42 -1.77
CA PRO A 10 3.61 10.37 -1.55
C PRO A 10 4.43 10.94 -2.72
N HIS A 11 3.78 11.49 -3.75
CA HIS A 11 4.39 12.26 -4.82
C HIS A 11 3.55 13.50 -5.13
N SER A 12 4.21 14.68 -5.17
CA SER A 12 3.54 15.98 -5.31
C SER A 12 2.65 16.09 -6.55
N LYS A 13 3.09 15.55 -7.70
CA LYS A 13 2.30 15.58 -8.94
C LYS A 13 1.01 14.74 -8.85
N ALA A 14 1.01 13.66 -8.11
CA ALA A 14 -0.20 12.89 -7.88
C ALA A 14 -1.18 13.64 -6.97
N ALA A 15 -0.68 14.29 -5.91
CA ALA A 15 -1.50 15.12 -5.04
C ALA A 15 -2.12 16.31 -5.79
N GLU A 16 -1.34 16.99 -6.64
CA GLU A 16 -1.79 18.10 -7.50
C GLU A 16 -2.93 17.66 -8.42
N VAL A 17 -2.75 16.52 -9.12
CA VAL A 17 -3.77 15.99 -10.02
C VAL A 17 -5.04 15.60 -9.26
N GLY A 18 -4.90 14.88 -8.14
CA GLY A 18 -6.05 14.50 -7.32
C GLY A 18 -6.85 15.71 -6.84
N GLN A 19 -6.17 16.73 -6.29
CA GLN A 19 -6.81 17.96 -5.84
C GLN A 19 -7.48 18.73 -6.98
N SER A 20 -6.86 18.78 -8.17
CA SER A 20 -7.44 19.48 -9.32
C SER A 20 -8.79 18.89 -9.79
N ILE A 21 -8.97 17.58 -9.63
CA ILE A 21 -10.25 16.92 -9.91
C ILE A 21 -11.29 17.29 -8.84
N LEU A 22 -10.89 17.30 -7.55
CA LEU A 22 -11.78 17.72 -6.45
C LEU A 22 -12.22 19.19 -6.60
N ASP A 23 -11.29 20.09 -6.91
CA ASP A 23 -11.56 21.53 -7.10
C ASP A 23 -12.50 21.78 -8.30
N ALA A 24 -12.50 20.87 -9.26
CA ALA A 24 -13.43 20.90 -10.38
C ALA A 24 -14.79 20.25 -10.11
N GLY A 25 -15.07 19.86 -8.85
CA GLY A 25 -16.31 19.24 -8.41
C GLY A 25 -16.37 17.72 -8.60
N GLY A 26 -15.25 17.06 -8.91
CA GLY A 26 -15.17 15.61 -9.00
C GLY A 26 -15.30 14.92 -7.64
N THR A 27 -15.62 13.63 -7.66
CA THR A 27 -15.70 12.80 -6.44
C THR A 27 -14.32 12.38 -5.94
N ALA A 28 -14.23 11.93 -4.69
CA ALA A 28 -12.99 11.39 -4.13
C ALA A 28 -12.47 10.17 -4.91
N SER A 29 -13.35 9.35 -5.48
CA SER A 29 -12.94 8.21 -6.33
C SER A 29 -12.43 8.64 -7.69
N GLU A 30 -13.03 9.65 -8.33
CA GLU A 30 -12.51 10.23 -9.58
C GLU A 30 -11.14 10.85 -9.37
N ALA A 31 -10.98 11.65 -8.32
CA ALA A 31 -9.69 12.24 -7.93
C ALA A 31 -8.63 11.16 -7.68
N MET A 32 -9.02 10.08 -6.98
CA MET A 32 -8.12 8.98 -6.68
C MET A 32 -7.68 8.22 -7.94
N VAL A 33 -8.57 7.95 -8.89
CA VAL A 33 -8.22 7.30 -10.17
C VAL A 33 -7.24 8.16 -10.98
N ALA A 34 -7.48 9.47 -11.07
CA ALA A 34 -6.59 10.39 -11.78
C ALA A 34 -5.20 10.43 -11.11
N ALA A 35 -5.14 10.51 -9.79
CA ALA A 35 -3.89 10.48 -9.04
C ALA A 35 -3.19 9.12 -9.12
N ALA A 36 -3.94 8.00 -9.12
CA ALA A 36 -3.39 6.65 -9.25
C ALA A 36 -2.75 6.41 -10.63
N ALA A 37 -3.36 6.92 -11.69
CA ALA A 37 -2.75 6.92 -13.02
C ALA A 37 -1.47 7.77 -13.05
N MET A 38 -1.50 8.97 -12.46
CA MET A 38 -0.35 9.87 -12.41
C MET A 38 0.80 9.27 -11.61
N ILE A 39 0.55 8.69 -10.43
CA ILE A 39 1.61 8.14 -9.60
C ILE A 39 2.22 6.86 -10.19
N ALA A 40 1.46 6.08 -10.97
CA ALA A 40 2.00 4.95 -11.73
C ALA A 40 3.04 5.38 -12.78
N VAL A 41 2.95 6.62 -13.26
CA VAL A 41 3.95 7.21 -14.17
C VAL A 41 5.10 7.87 -13.40
N GLN A 42 4.79 8.62 -12.33
CA GLN A 42 5.78 9.41 -11.57
C GLN A 42 6.65 8.57 -10.64
N TYR A 43 6.11 7.46 -10.10
CA TYR A 43 6.74 6.62 -9.08
C TYR A 43 6.79 5.14 -9.50
N PRO A 44 7.36 4.85 -10.69
CA PRO A 44 7.30 3.51 -11.32
C PRO A 44 8.05 2.44 -10.52
N HIS A 45 8.95 2.81 -9.63
CA HIS A 45 9.66 1.87 -8.77
C HIS A 45 8.76 1.29 -7.65
N MET A 46 7.70 1.99 -7.25
CA MET A 46 6.83 1.56 -6.15
C MET A 46 5.49 0.99 -6.62
N ASN A 47 5.03 1.38 -7.82
CA ASN A 47 3.71 0.99 -8.32
C ASN A 47 3.61 1.03 -9.85
N SER A 48 2.57 0.41 -10.38
CA SER A 48 2.25 0.38 -11.81
C SER A 48 0.81 -0.06 -12.01
N ILE A 49 0.25 0.20 -13.19
CA ILE A 49 -1.02 -0.42 -13.60
C ILE A 49 -0.91 -1.94 -13.83
N GLY A 50 0.31 -2.48 -13.87
CA GLY A 50 0.61 -3.92 -13.85
C GLY A 50 0.67 -4.54 -12.44
N GLY A 51 0.12 -3.87 -11.44
CA GLY A 51 0.08 -4.29 -10.04
C GLY A 51 -1.31 -4.49 -9.46
N ASP A 52 -1.40 -4.38 -8.13
CA ASP A 52 -2.62 -4.55 -7.36
C ASP A 52 -3.03 -3.26 -6.66
N GLY A 53 -4.31 -3.14 -6.31
CA GLY A 53 -4.85 -2.02 -5.55
C GLY A 53 -5.94 -2.45 -4.59
N PHE A 54 -6.02 -1.77 -3.43
CA PHE A 54 -7.10 -1.95 -2.46
C PHE A 54 -7.67 -0.61 -2.04
N TRP A 55 -8.98 -0.56 -1.88
CA TRP A 55 -9.74 0.64 -1.59
C TRP A 55 -10.59 0.47 -0.36
N LEU A 56 -10.70 1.54 0.44
CA LEU A 56 -11.85 1.78 1.32
C LEU A 56 -12.54 3.05 0.84
N ILE A 57 -13.83 2.95 0.54
CA ILE A 57 -14.69 4.09 0.18
C ILE A 57 -15.71 4.28 1.29
N CYS A 58 -15.66 5.43 1.94
CA CYS A 58 -16.36 5.73 3.18
C CYS A 58 -17.28 6.93 2.97
N LYS A 59 -18.50 6.69 2.50
CA LYS A 59 -19.53 7.72 2.32
C LYS A 59 -20.08 8.14 3.68
N LYS A 60 -20.42 9.42 3.81
CA LYS A 60 -21.00 9.92 5.05
C LYS A 60 -22.35 9.24 5.35
N GLY A 61 -22.45 8.65 6.54
CA GLY A 61 -23.69 8.00 7.00
C GLY A 61 -23.97 6.61 6.42
N GLU A 62 -23.06 6.07 5.61
CA GLU A 62 -23.14 4.72 5.07
C GLU A 62 -22.04 3.83 5.66
N ALA A 63 -22.24 2.53 5.61
CA ALA A 63 -21.18 1.58 5.96
C ALA A 63 -20.04 1.66 4.92
N PRO A 64 -18.77 1.68 5.34
CA PRO A 64 -17.64 1.64 4.43
C PRO A 64 -17.67 0.39 3.55
N ILE A 65 -17.25 0.53 2.29
CA ILE A 65 -17.03 -0.59 1.38
C ILE A 65 -15.54 -0.77 1.10
N ALA A 66 -15.13 -2.01 0.91
CA ALA A 66 -13.79 -2.38 0.48
C ALA A 66 -13.81 -2.87 -0.97
N ILE A 67 -12.81 -2.49 -1.78
CA ILE A 67 -12.64 -3.04 -3.13
C ILE A 67 -11.36 -3.86 -3.17
N ASP A 68 -11.51 -5.15 -3.43
CA ASP A 68 -10.43 -6.09 -3.66
C ASP A 68 -10.08 -6.11 -5.15
N ALA A 69 -8.98 -5.46 -5.49
CA ALA A 69 -8.38 -5.45 -6.81
C ALA A 69 -7.00 -6.14 -6.79
N CYS A 70 -6.94 -7.31 -6.16
CA CYS A 70 -5.77 -8.20 -6.12
C CYS A 70 -5.90 -9.30 -7.16
N GLY A 71 -4.84 -9.49 -7.95
CA GLY A 71 -4.76 -10.58 -8.91
C GLY A 71 -4.42 -11.93 -8.27
N ALA A 72 -4.95 -13.00 -8.84
CA ALA A 72 -4.61 -14.37 -8.48
C ALA A 72 -3.41 -14.88 -9.29
N ALA A 73 -2.77 -15.96 -8.81
CA ALA A 73 -1.79 -16.69 -9.59
C ALA A 73 -2.44 -17.27 -10.87
N SER A 74 -1.69 -17.33 -11.95
CA SER A 74 -2.16 -17.89 -13.22
C SER A 74 -2.80 -19.26 -13.02
N LEU A 75 -3.88 -19.52 -13.76
CA LEU A 75 -4.52 -20.83 -13.82
C LEU A 75 -3.62 -21.92 -14.42
N SER A 76 -2.61 -21.49 -15.21
CA SER A 76 -1.67 -22.37 -15.88
C SER A 76 -0.32 -22.49 -15.15
N VAL A 77 -0.18 -21.89 -13.95
CA VAL A 77 1.07 -22.04 -13.17
C VAL A 77 1.26 -23.48 -12.75
N ASP A 78 2.47 -24.00 -12.93
CA ASP A 78 2.89 -25.29 -12.41
C ASP A 78 3.73 -25.10 -11.13
N PRO A 79 3.15 -25.29 -9.93
CA PRO A 79 3.89 -25.13 -8.69
C PRO A 79 5.04 -26.12 -8.52
N GLU A 80 4.95 -27.31 -9.12
CA GLU A 80 6.00 -28.34 -8.99
C GLU A 80 7.28 -27.91 -9.71
N ALA A 81 7.19 -27.25 -10.86
CA ALA A 81 8.35 -26.72 -11.57
C ALA A 81 9.16 -25.75 -10.69
N TYR A 82 8.49 -24.88 -9.91
CA TYR A 82 9.17 -23.97 -8.97
C TYR A 82 9.72 -24.70 -7.73
N ARG A 83 9.06 -25.78 -7.29
CA ARG A 83 9.51 -26.62 -6.17
C ARG A 83 10.76 -27.41 -6.53
N GLU A 84 10.84 -27.93 -7.75
CA GLU A 84 12.02 -28.65 -8.25
C GLU A 84 13.25 -27.74 -8.29
N GLU A 85 13.07 -26.47 -8.65
CA GLU A 85 14.14 -25.46 -8.64
C GLU A 85 14.40 -24.88 -7.23
N HIS A 86 13.55 -25.17 -6.24
CA HIS A 86 13.59 -24.64 -4.87
C HIS A 86 13.57 -23.11 -4.79
N LEU A 87 13.04 -22.42 -5.80
CA LEU A 87 13.13 -20.97 -5.94
C LEU A 87 11.92 -20.40 -6.66
N LEU A 88 11.39 -19.31 -6.10
CA LEU A 88 10.56 -18.34 -6.85
C LEU A 88 11.50 -17.29 -7.43
N PRO A 89 11.57 -17.15 -8.77
CA PRO A 89 12.49 -16.21 -9.40
C PRO A 89 12.23 -14.76 -8.92
N GLU A 90 13.30 -14.03 -8.66
CA GLU A 90 13.24 -12.63 -8.18
C GLU A 90 13.13 -11.62 -9.31
N SER A 91 13.10 -12.06 -10.57
CA SER A 91 12.97 -11.21 -11.76
C SER A 91 12.56 -11.99 -12.99
N GLY A 92 12.16 -11.27 -14.04
CA GLY A 92 11.80 -11.82 -15.34
C GLY A 92 10.41 -12.45 -15.39
N GLY A 93 10.06 -12.99 -16.56
CA GLY A 93 8.70 -13.49 -16.82
C GLY A 93 8.27 -14.62 -15.91
N ALA A 94 9.18 -15.53 -15.55
CA ALA A 94 8.89 -16.63 -14.62
C ALA A 94 8.51 -16.14 -13.20
N SER A 95 8.82 -14.89 -12.83
CA SER A 95 8.36 -14.28 -11.57
C SER A 95 7.03 -13.54 -11.70
N ALA A 96 6.61 -13.21 -12.93
CA ALA A 96 5.35 -12.52 -13.24
C ALA A 96 4.19 -13.54 -13.28
N ILE A 97 3.87 -14.11 -12.12
CA ILE A 97 2.93 -15.23 -11.96
C ILE A 97 1.51 -14.73 -11.71
N THR A 98 1.34 -13.57 -11.06
CA THR A 98 0.03 -13.07 -10.61
C THR A 98 -0.55 -12.04 -11.57
N MET A 99 -1.86 -12.11 -11.76
CA MET A 99 -2.63 -11.16 -12.54
C MET A 99 -2.53 -9.75 -11.93
N ALA A 100 -2.65 -8.72 -12.75
CA ALA A 100 -2.72 -7.33 -12.30
C ALA A 100 -4.17 -6.90 -12.06
N GLY A 101 -4.48 -6.41 -10.86
CA GLY A 101 -5.85 -6.03 -10.50
C GLY A 101 -6.12 -4.52 -10.49
N THR A 102 -5.09 -3.68 -10.48
CA THR A 102 -5.17 -2.22 -10.29
C THR A 102 -6.26 -1.55 -11.13
N VAL A 103 -6.26 -1.77 -12.44
CA VAL A 103 -7.20 -1.10 -13.38
C VAL A 103 -8.64 -1.55 -13.16
N SER A 104 -8.85 -2.82 -12.80
CA SER A 104 -10.19 -3.33 -12.41
C SER A 104 -10.69 -2.66 -11.12
N GLY A 105 -9.77 -2.34 -10.20
CA GLY A 105 -10.09 -1.57 -8.99
C GLY A 105 -10.51 -0.15 -9.30
N TRP A 106 -9.85 0.53 -10.24
CA TRP A 106 -10.25 1.86 -10.71
C TRP A 106 -11.67 1.85 -11.27
N ASP A 107 -11.96 0.90 -12.17
CA ASP A 107 -13.29 0.75 -12.76
C ASP A 107 -14.35 0.50 -11.67
N LYS A 108 -14.05 -0.40 -10.73
CA LYS A 108 -14.98 -0.71 -9.64
C LYS A 108 -15.20 0.49 -8.70
N ALA A 109 -14.17 1.29 -8.43
CA ALA A 109 -14.30 2.50 -7.62
C ALA A 109 -15.17 3.57 -8.31
N LEU A 110 -14.99 3.78 -9.63
CA LEU A 110 -15.84 4.69 -10.41
C LEU A 110 -17.30 4.20 -10.49
N GLN A 111 -17.54 2.88 -10.62
CA GLN A 111 -18.89 2.33 -10.59
C GLN A 111 -19.62 2.57 -9.26
N ASN A 112 -18.89 2.59 -8.13
CA ASN A 112 -19.48 2.75 -6.79
C ASN A 112 -19.55 4.20 -6.30
N ASN A 113 -18.63 5.06 -6.71
CA ASN A 113 -18.55 6.46 -6.29
C ASN A 113 -17.97 7.37 -7.38
N GLY A 114 -18.21 7.09 -8.65
CA GLY A 114 -17.92 8.01 -9.73
C GLY A 114 -18.92 9.18 -9.77
N GLY A 115 -18.49 10.23 -10.44
CA GLY A 115 -19.30 11.42 -10.74
C GLY A 115 -19.46 11.58 -12.26
N GLU A 116 -19.34 12.82 -12.73
CA GLU A 116 -19.53 13.19 -14.12
C GLU A 116 -18.21 13.40 -14.90
N CYS A 117 -17.05 13.21 -14.25
CA CYS A 117 -15.77 13.39 -14.91
C CYS A 117 -15.54 12.27 -15.95
N ALA A 118 -15.37 12.68 -17.20
CA ALA A 118 -15.03 11.73 -18.26
C ALA A 118 -13.68 11.05 -17.96
N LEU A 119 -13.57 9.75 -18.27
CA LEU A 119 -12.35 8.98 -18.05
C LEU A 119 -11.13 9.60 -18.77
N GLU A 120 -11.34 10.17 -19.96
CA GLU A 120 -10.31 10.90 -20.69
C GLU A 120 -9.72 12.05 -19.87
N ARG A 121 -10.57 12.83 -19.18
CA ARG A 121 -10.12 13.91 -18.30
C ARG A 121 -9.30 13.39 -17.12
N LEU A 122 -9.71 12.26 -16.52
CA LEU A 122 -9.00 11.66 -15.40
C LEU A 122 -7.61 11.16 -15.80
N LEU A 123 -7.45 10.59 -17.00
CA LEU A 123 -6.21 9.97 -17.43
C LEU A 123 -5.27 10.92 -18.20
N THR A 124 -5.77 12.04 -18.74
CA THR A 124 -4.97 12.99 -19.55
C THR A 124 -3.67 13.44 -18.84
N PRO A 125 -3.64 13.84 -17.55
CA PRO A 125 -2.41 14.26 -16.91
C PRO A 125 -1.33 13.16 -16.89
N ALA A 126 -1.72 11.92 -16.67
CA ALA A 126 -0.80 10.77 -16.68
C ALA A 126 -0.32 10.45 -18.12
N ILE A 127 -1.20 10.55 -19.11
CA ILE A 127 -0.85 10.38 -20.55
C ILE A 127 0.21 11.41 -20.96
N GLU A 128 0.01 12.66 -20.60
CA GLU A 128 0.95 13.75 -20.90
C GLU A 128 2.29 13.54 -20.19
N ALA A 129 2.28 13.19 -18.92
CA ALA A 129 3.48 12.91 -18.14
C ALA A 129 4.30 11.74 -18.74
N ALA A 130 3.63 10.63 -19.07
CA ALA A 130 4.29 9.47 -19.69
C ALA A 130 4.91 9.80 -21.06
N ASN A 131 4.23 10.61 -21.87
CA ASN A 131 4.68 10.99 -23.20
C ASN A 131 5.80 12.05 -23.17
N ASN A 132 5.63 13.10 -22.36
CA ASN A 132 6.56 14.24 -22.30
C ASN A 132 7.79 13.94 -21.44
N GLY A 133 7.64 13.04 -20.49
CA GLY A 133 8.67 12.62 -19.54
C GLY A 133 8.47 13.17 -18.12
N ILE A 134 8.96 12.41 -17.17
CA ILE A 134 8.98 12.73 -15.74
C ILE A 134 10.41 13.08 -15.32
N SER A 135 10.54 13.95 -14.33
CA SER A 135 11.84 14.21 -13.68
C SER A 135 12.13 13.14 -12.65
N VAL A 136 13.35 12.61 -12.68
CA VAL A 136 13.80 11.57 -11.75
C VAL A 136 14.03 12.19 -10.36
N THR A 137 13.37 11.66 -9.34
CA THR A 137 13.54 12.03 -7.93
C THR A 137 14.66 11.23 -7.29
N GLN A 138 15.08 11.61 -6.07
CA GLN A 138 16.11 10.86 -5.33
C GLN A 138 15.63 9.44 -4.98
N SER A 139 14.34 9.25 -4.65
CA SER A 139 13.77 7.93 -4.38
C SER A 139 13.89 7.01 -5.61
N LEU A 140 13.61 7.53 -6.81
CA LEU A 140 13.76 6.77 -8.05
C LEU A 140 15.24 6.45 -8.38
N VAL A 141 16.18 7.35 -8.06
CA VAL A 141 17.63 7.08 -8.15
C VAL A 141 18.01 5.94 -7.23
N ASN A 142 17.68 6.04 -5.94
CA ASN A 142 18.00 5.03 -4.93
C ASN A 142 17.47 3.64 -5.34
N ALA A 143 16.24 3.58 -5.87
CA ALA A 143 15.65 2.34 -6.37
C ALA A 143 16.39 1.78 -7.59
N SER A 144 16.81 2.63 -8.54
CA SER A 144 17.55 2.19 -9.73
C SER A 144 18.94 1.64 -9.38
N GLU A 145 19.64 2.27 -8.41
CA GLU A 145 20.91 1.78 -7.88
C GLU A 145 20.77 0.43 -7.19
N LYS A 146 19.82 0.33 -6.29
CA LYS A 146 19.55 -0.86 -5.48
C LYS A 146 19.17 -2.07 -6.32
N THR A 147 18.39 -1.86 -7.37
CA THR A 147 17.88 -2.96 -8.22
C THR A 147 18.76 -3.29 -9.41
N LEU A 148 19.88 -2.57 -9.64
CA LEU A 148 20.74 -2.72 -10.81
C LEU A 148 21.22 -4.17 -11.00
N LEU A 149 21.68 -4.83 -9.93
CA LEU A 149 22.16 -6.21 -10.01
C LEU A 149 21.05 -7.20 -10.36
N ARG A 150 19.84 -6.97 -9.86
CA ARG A 150 18.68 -7.83 -10.08
C ARG A 150 18.06 -7.63 -11.47
N LEU A 151 17.97 -6.38 -11.94
CA LEU A 151 17.17 -6.00 -13.11
C LEU A 151 17.98 -5.45 -14.29
N GLY A 152 19.24 -5.06 -14.10
CA GLY A 152 20.03 -4.40 -15.13
C GLY A 152 20.23 -5.21 -16.42
N GLY A 153 20.12 -6.55 -16.33
CA GLY A 153 20.15 -7.45 -17.49
C GLY A 153 18.86 -7.54 -18.29
N ALA A 154 17.73 -7.03 -17.77
CA ALA A 154 16.43 -7.04 -18.44
C ALA A 154 16.38 -5.91 -19.49
N LYS A 155 16.37 -6.26 -20.76
CA LYS A 155 16.54 -5.32 -21.88
C LYS A 155 15.54 -4.16 -21.89
N GLU A 156 14.27 -4.44 -21.73
CA GLU A 156 13.22 -3.40 -21.81
C GLU A 156 13.22 -2.54 -20.52
N PHE A 157 13.53 -3.13 -19.36
CA PHE A 157 13.76 -2.38 -18.13
C PHE A 157 14.95 -1.42 -18.26
N ALA A 158 16.08 -1.92 -18.74
CA ALA A 158 17.29 -1.12 -18.91
C ALA A 158 17.11 0.07 -19.85
N LYS A 159 16.34 -0.10 -20.93
CA LYS A 159 16.00 1.00 -21.86
C LYS A 159 15.21 2.12 -21.19
N LEU A 160 14.34 1.78 -20.25
CA LEU A 160 13.39 2.73 -19.67
C LEU A 160 13.90 3.34 -18.36
N TYR A 161 14.55 2.54 -17.52
CA TYR A 161 14.90 2.90 -16.14
C TYR A 161 16.40 2.89 -15.83
N LEU A 162 17.25 2.78 -16.85
CA LEU A 162 18.70 2.97 -16.74
C LEU A 162 19.20 3.99 -17.78
N ASN A 163 20.28 4.68 -17.46
CA ASN A 163 20.96 5.59 -18.38
C ASN A 163 22.22 4.91 -18.94
N ASN A 164 22.14 4.37 -20.16
CA ASN A 164 23.21 3.59 -20.82
C ASN A 164 23.74 2.41 -19.95
N GLY A 165 22.85 1.75 -19.23
CA GLY A 165 23.18 0.63 -18.35
C GLY A 165 23.61 1.02 -16.92
N GLU A 166 23.70 2.32 -16.64
CA GLU A 166 24.01 2.87 -15.32
C GLU A 166 22.72 3.33 -14.62
N PRO A 167 22.69 3.45 -13.28
CA PRO A 167 21.57 3.98 -12.56
C PRO A 167 21.17 5.39 -13.02
N LEU A 168 19.90 5.72 -12.85
CA LEU A 168 19.38 7.06 -13.09
C LEU A 168 20.04 8.09 -12.16
N LYS A 169 19.99 9.37 -12.56
CA LYS A 169 20.46 10.51 -11.76
C LYS A 169 19.30 11.48 -11.54
N VAL A 170 19.38 12.23 -10.45
CA VAL A 170 18.41 13.31 -10.17
C VAL A 170 18.36 14.26 -11.37
N ALA A 171 17.15 14.65 -11.75
CA ALA A 171 16.83 15.47 -12.92
C ALA A 171 17.02 14.80 -14.30
N ASP A 172 17.43 13.53 -14.38
CA ASP A 172 17.24 12.77 -15.61
C ASP A 172 15.74 12.75 -15.98
N THR A 173 15.46 12.49 -17.26
CA THR A 173 14.08 12.43 -17.75
C THR A 173 13.76 11.00 -18.20
N VAL A 174 12.71 10.41 -17.64
CA VAL A 174 12.17 9.11 -18.07
C VAL A 174 10.90 9.33 -18.89
N LYS A 175 10.85 8.77 -20.10
CA LYS A 175 9.69 8.81 -21.00
C LYS A 175 9.19 7.41 -21.27
N ASN A 176 7.87 7.22 -21.22
CA ASN A 176 7.23 5.95 -21.55
C ASN A 176 6.07 6.16 -22.52
N PRO A 177 6.36 6.41 -23.83
CA PRO A 177 5.32 6.67 -24.82
C PRO A 177 4.41 5.47 -25.05
N ALA A 178 4.88 4.24 -24.84
CA ALA A 178 4.04 3.05 -24.93
C ALA A 178 2.97 3.05 -23.82
N LEU A 179 3.33 3.39 -22.56
CA LEU A 179 2.37 3.55 -21.47
C LEU A 179 1.39 4.70 -21.75
N ALA A 180 1.86 5.82 -22.31
CA ALA A 180 0.99 6.92 -22.73
C ALA A 180 -0.06 6.46 -23.75
N SER A 181 0.34 5.66 -24.74
CA SER A 181 -0.56 5.06 -25.72
C SER A 181 -1.58 4.12 -25.09
N THR A 182 -1.15 3.29 -24.16
CA THR A 182 -2.00 2.37 -23.39
C THR A 182 -3.06 3.13 -22.58
N LEU A 183 -2.64 4.13 -21.80
CA LEU A 183 -3.57 4.97 -21.05
C LEU A 183 -4.55 5.73 -21.94
N LYS A 184 -4.11 6.20 -23.10
CA LYS A 184 -4.98 6.84 -24.10
C LYS A 184 -6.02 5.88 -24.68
N THR A 185 -5.64 4.63 -24.90
CA THR A 185 -6.58 3.59 -25.38
C THR A 185 -7.61 3.27 -24.28
N LEU A 186 -7.17 3.12 -23.03
CA LEU A 186 -8.09 2.94 -21.88
C LEU A 186 -9.03 4.13 -21.70
N ALA A 187 -8.54 5.36 -21.86
CA ALA A 187 -9.36 6.56 -21.79
C ALA A 187 -10.49 6.57 -22.85
N LYS A 188 -10.19 6.06 -24.04
CA LYS A 188 -11.12 6.01 -25.17
C LYS A 188 -12.08 4.83 -25.13
N ASN A 189 -11.57 3.63 -24.83
CA ASN A 189 -12.32 2.37 -24.94
C ASN A 189 -12.96 1.94 -23.63
N GLY A 190 -12.53 2.53 -22.50
CA GLY A 190 -12.91 2.11 -21.14
C GLY A 190 -11.86 1.22 -20.48
N LEU A 191 -11.91 1.15 -19.13
CA LEU A 191 -10.92 0.43 -18.33
C LEU A 191 -10.98 -1.10 -18.52
N ASP A 192 -12.12 -1.64 -18.95
CA ASP A 192 -12.29 -3.07 -19.20
C ASP A 192 -11.46 -3.58 -20.41
N ASP A 193 -11.00 -2.67 -21.30
CA ASP A 193 -10.10 -3.01 -22.40
C ASP A 193 -8.78 -3.65 -21.91
N PHE A 194 -8.34 -3.31 -20.71
CA PHE A 194 -7.19 -3.92 -20.04
C PHE A 194 -7.35 -5.43 -19.83
N TYR A 195 -8.59 -5.90 -19.71
CA TYR A 195 -8.90 -7.30 -19.37
C TYR A 195 -9.58 -8.07 -20.53
N ARG A 196 -10.33 -7.38 -21.41
CA ARG A 196 -11.19 -8.02 -22.42
C ARG A 196 -11.08 -7.43 -23.82
N GLY A 197 -10.23 -6.40 -24.00
CA GLY A 197 -10.01 -5.75 -25.28
C GLY A 197 -8.64 -6.02 -25.89
N ASP A 198 -8.23 -5.17 -26.82
CA ASP A 198 -6.98 -5.29 -27.56
C ASP A 198 -5.76 -5.15 -26.64
N ILE A 199 -5.86 -4.32 -25.59
CA ILE A 199 -4.79 -4.20 -24.58
C ILE A 199 -4.55 -5.52 -23.88
N ALA A 200 -5.60 -6.26 -23.49
CA ALA A 200 -5.46 -7.57 -22.86
C ALA A 200 -4.66 -8.54 -23.72
N HIS A 201 -4.94 -8.60 -25.02
CA HIS A 201 -4.23 -9.46 -25.96
C HIS A 201 -2.75 -9.07 -26.10
N SER A 202 -2.46 -7.77 -26.19
CA SER A 202 -1.08 -7.27 -26.24
C SER A 202 -0.29 -7.64 -24.98
N ILE A 203 -0.87 -7.40 -23.79
CA ILE A 203 -0.25 -7.72 -22.50
C ILE A 203 0.00 -9.23 -22.38
N ALA A 204 -1.01 -10.07 -22.64
CA ALA A 204 -0.90 -11.53 -22.54
C ALA A 204 0.19 -12.07 -23.48
N SER A 205 0.25 -11.55 -24.74
CA SER A 205 1.28 -11.92 -25.71
C SER A 205 2.69 -11.58 -25.23
N ASP A 206 2.90 -10.38 -24.68
CA ASP A 206 4.22 -9.94 -24.22
C ASP A 206 4.64 -10.68 -22.94
N LEU A 207 3.72 -10.94 -22.01
CA LEU A 207 3.96 -11.75 -20.82
C LEU A 207 4.39 -13.18 -21.20
N GLN A 208 3.68 -13.82 -22.12
CA GLN A 208 4.05 -15.16 -22.59
C GLN A 208 5.44 -15.18 -23.25
N LYS A 209 5.75 -14.20 -24.10
CA LYS A 209 7.10 -14.05 -24.70
C LYS A 209 8.19 -13.84 -23.62
N SER A 210 7.86 -13.24 -22.50
CA SER A 210 8.80 -13.07 -21.38
C SER A 210 8.98 -14.32 -20.52
N GLY A 211 8.17 -15.36 -20.72
CA GLY A 211 8.17 -16.61 -19.95
C GLY A 211 7.20 -16.62 -18.75
N SER A 212 6.24 -15.69 -18.70
CA SER A 212 5.18 -15.69 -17.70
C SER A 212 4.17 -16.82 -17.99
N PRO A 213 3.62 -17.49 -16.96
CA PRO A 213 2.54 -18.48 -17.12
C PRO A 213 1.17 -17.82 -17.37
N LEU A 214 1.05 -16.50 -17.23
CA LEU A 214 -0.20 -15.78 -17.45
C LEU A 214 -0.66 -15.88 -18.90
N SER A 215 -1.94 -16.16 -19.08
CA SER A 215 -2.61 -16.30 -20.37
C SER A 215 -3.78 -15.34 -20.48
N ILE A 216 -4.34 -15.18 -21.69
CA ILE A 216 -5.53 -14.34 -21.91
C ILE A 216 -6.73 -14.79 -21.06
N GLU A 217 -6.81 -16.06 -20.70
CA GLU A 217 -7.87 -16.61 -19.85
C GLU A 217 -7.82 -16.00 -18.43
N ASP A 218 -6.62 -15.80 -17.87
CA ASP A 218 -6.43 -15.15 -16.56
C ASP A 218 -6.98 -13.72 -16.59
N PHE A 219 -6.79 -13.00 -17.71
CA PHE A 219 -7.34 -11.65 -17.91
C PHE A 219 -8.86 -11.66 -17.96
N HIS A 220 -9.45 -12.56 -18.75
CA HIS A 220 -10.90 -12.62 -18.93
C HIS A 220 -11.65 -13.00 -17.65
N GLN A 221 -11.01 -13.78 -16.75
CA GLN A 221 -11.61 -14.20 -15.48
C GLN A 221 -11.43 -13.15 -14.38
N HIS A 222 -10.45 -12.25 -14.51
CA HIS A 222 -10.18 -11.27 -13.45
C HIS A 222 -11.28 -10.21 -13.37
N GLN A 223 -11.73 -9.94 -12.14
CA GLN A 223 -12.64 -8.86 -11.80
C GLN A 223 -12.46 -8.44 -10.34
N ALA A 224 -12.33 -7.13 -10.10
CA ALA A 224 -12.33 -6.58 -8.75
C ALA A 224 -13.69 -6.79 -8.06
N LYS A 225 -13.67 -7.02 -6.75
CA LYS A 225 -14.86 -7.33 -5.95
C LYS A 225 -15.11 -6.27 -4.88
N VAL A 226 -16.38 -5.97 -4.62
CA VAL A 226 -16.79 -5.17 -3.47
C VAL A 226 -17.07 -6.11 -2.30
N LEU A 227 -16.45 -5.82 -1.16
CA LEU A 227 -16.50 -6.62 0.06
C LEU A 227 -16.79 -5.71 1.27
N PRO A 228 -17.32 -6.24 2.37
CA PRO A 228 -17.32 -5.52 3.65
C PRO A 228 -15.89 -5.47 4.20
N PRO A 229 -15.44 -4.33 4.76
CA PRO A 229 -14.18 -4.26 5.47
C PRO A 229 -14.23 -5.00 6.81
N LEU A 230 -13.07 -5.36 7.35
CA LEU A 230 -12.93 -5.74 8.77
C LEU A 230 -13.14 -4.51 9.65
N SER A 231 -13.61 -4.74 10.87
CA SER A 231 -13.77 -3.66 11.85
C SER A 231 -13.54 -4.10 13.29
N VAL A 232 -13.10 -3.17 14.13
CA VAL A 232 -12.99 -3.35 15.59
C VAL A 232 -13.34 -2.04 16.31
N GLU A 233 -14.03 -2.16 17.44
CA GLU A 233 -14.32 -1.03 18.34
C GLU A 233 -13.16 -0.83 19.31
N ILE A 234 -12.75 0.43 19.49
CA ILE A 234 -11.78 0.86 20.49
C ILE A 234 -12.35 2.05 21.29
N SER A 235 -11.67 2.49 22.34
CA SER A 235 -12.12 3.62 23.18
C SER A 235 -12.29 4.93 22.39
N LYS A 236 -11.59 5.10 21.26
CA LYS A 236 -11.61 6.31 20.42
C LYS A 236 -12.66 6.27 19.31
N GLY A 237 -13.16 5.09 18.93
CA GLY A 237 -14.11 4.94 17.83
C GLY A 237 -14.09 3.57 17.19
N LYS A 238 -14.60 3.49 15.97
CA LYS A 238 -14.64 2.25 15.18
C LYS A 238 -13.62 2.29 14.07
N LEU A 239 -12.66 1.37 14.12
CA LEU A 239 -11.62 1.18 13.12
C LEU A 239 -12.09 0.25 12.01
N PHE A 240 -11.64 0.52 10.80
CA PHE A 240 -11.87 -0.31 9.63
C PHE A 240 -10.55 -0.55 8.88
N ASN A 241 -10.38 -1.75 8.36
CA ASN A 241 -9.27 -2.10 7.51
C ASN A 241 -9.68 -3.20 6.52
N PHE A 242 -8.81 -3.55 5.60
CA PHE A 242 -9.11 -4.55 4.58
C PHE A 242 -9.04 -5.99 5.14
N GLY A 243 -9.87 -6.89 4.58
CA GLY A 243 -9.89 -8.31 4.91
C GLY A 243 -8.82 -9.13 4.18
N ALA A 244 -9.08 -10.41 4.01
CA ALA A 244 -8.22 -11.30 3.24
C ALA A 244 -8.10 -10.83 1.76
N PRO A 245 -6.93 -11.02 1.13
CA PRO A 245 -5.74 -11.70 1.62
C PRO A 245 -4.73 -10.76 2.31
N THR A 246 -5.19 -9.60 2.80
CA THR A 246 -4.30 -8.55 3.34
C THR A 246 -4.00 -8.73 4.82
N GLN A 247 -2.96 -8.03 5.28
CA GLN A 247 -2.59 -7.97 6.70
C GLN A 247 -3.44 -6.97 7.53
N GLY A 248 -4.59 -6.51 7.03
CA GLY A 248 -5.42 -5.53 7.72
C GLY A 248 -5.89 -5.97 9.11
N VAL A 249 -6.09 -7.27 9.32
CA VAL A 249 -6.39 -7.83 10.65
C VAL A 249 -5.31 -7.49 11.67
N ALA A 250 -4.03 -7.49 11.26
CA ALA A 250 -2.93 -7.13 12.17
C ALA A 250 -2.95 -5.65 12.53
N SER A 251 -3.23 -4.74 11.58
CA SER A 251 -3.39 -3.32 11.86
C SER A 251 -4.48 -3.05 12.90
N LEU A 252 -5.61 -3.74 12.79
CA LEU A 252 -6.72 -3.60 13.74
C LEU A 252 -6.37 -4.19 15.11
N LEU A 253 -5.72 -5.37 15.15
CA LEU A 253 -5.29 -6.00 16.41
C LEU A 253 -4.28 -5.15 17.16
N ILE A 254 -3.27 -4.58 16.49
CA ILE A 254 -2.26 -3.73 17.14
C ILE A 254 -2.94 -2.59 17.90
N LEU A 255 -3.86 -1.87 17.25
CA LEU A 255 -4.55 -0.75 17.84
C LEU A 255 -5.54 -1.16 18.92
N ALA A 256 -6.23 -2.29 18.76
CA ALA A 256 -7.18 -2.79 19.76
C ALA A 256 -6.46 -3.30 21.02
N ILE A 257 -5.31 -3.96 20.89
CA ILE A 257 -4.46 -4.38 22.01
C ILE A 257 -3.88 -3.16 22.71
N TYR A 258 -3.34 -2.21 21.95
CA TYR A 258 -2.76 -0.99 22.50
C TYR A 258 -3.80 -0.14 23.24
N ASP A 259 -5.03 -0.02 22.74
CA ASP A 259 -6.14 0.68 23.41
C ASP A 259 -6.41 0.17 24.82
N LYS A 260 -6.24 -1.14 25.05
CA LYS A 260 -6.37 -1.77 26.38
C LYS A 260 -5.19 -1.48 27.32
N LEU A 261 -4.04 -1.15 26.78
CA LEU A 261 -2.79 -0.98 27.52
C LEU A 261 -2.37 0.49 27.68
N VAL A 262 -2.93 1.40 26.91
CA VAL A 262 -2.44 2.78 26.78
C VAL A 262 -2.43 3.56 28.10
N ASP A 263 -3.35 3.29 29.01
CA ASP A 263 -3.39 3.93 30.34
C ASP A 263 -2.17 3.58 31.22
N GLN A 264 -1.41 2.56 30.84
CA GLN A 264 -0.16 2.16 31.52
C GLN A 264 1.06 2.91 30.95
N ALA A 265 0.94 3.58 29.81
CA ALA A 265 2.02 4.39 29.23
C ALA A 265 2.05 5.78 29.87
N GLN A 266 3.22 6.19 30.37
CA GLN A 266 3.45 7.50 30.99
C GLN A 266 4.39 8.38 30.15
N GLN A 267 5.26 7.76 29.36
CA GLN A 267 6.29 8.41 28.57
C GLN A 267 6.33 7.83 27.16
N GLU A 268 7.03 8.49 26.22
CA GLU A 268 7.15 8.05 24.82
C GLU A 268 7.70 6.62 24.71
N ILE A 269 8.66 6.26 25.55
CA ILE A 269 9.24 4.90 25.57
C ILE A 269 8.19 3.83 25.91
N ASP A 270 7.26 4.13 26.83
CA ASP A 270 6.19 3.19 27.19
C ASP A 270 5.25 2.97 26.01
N HIS A 271 4.84 4.06 25.33
CA HIS A 271 4.02 3.97 24.12
C HIS A 271 4.71 3.14 23.03
N MET A 272 6.01 3.35 22.83
CA MET A 272 6.79 2.60 21.83
C MET A 272 6.87 1.11 22.21
N HIS A 273 7.23 0.79 23.45
CA HIS A 273 7.30 -0.57 23.92
C HIS A 273 5.97 -1.31 23.78
N LEU A 274 4.87 -0.71 24.23
CA LEU A 274 3.54 -1.33 24.16
C LEU A 274 3.07 -1.55 22.72
N LEU A 275 3.35 -0.60 21.81
CA LEU A 275 3.04 -0.77 20.39
C LEU A 275 3.88 -1.87 19.74
N VAL A 276 5.16 -1.98 20.08
CA VAL A 276 6.04 -3.06 19.61
C VAL A 276 5.54 -4.41 20.11
N GLU A 277 5.21 -4.54 21.39
CA GLU A 277 4.68 -5.79 21.94
C GLU A 277 3.30 -6.16 21.35
N ALA A 278 2.41 -5.17 21.17
CA ALA A 278 1.13 -5.38 20.46
C ALA A 278 1.36 -5.85 19.02
N THR A 279 2.37 -5.30 18.34
CA THR A 279 2.76 -5.73 16.98
C THR A 279 3.18 -7.20 16.96
N LYS A 280 3.98 -7.64 17.92
CA LYS A 280 4.42 -9.05 18.01
C LYS A 280 3.21 -9.98 18.14
N GLN A 281 2.26 -9.68 19.03
CA GLN A 281 1.05 -10.49 19.20
C GLN A 281 0.19 -10.53 17.92
N ALA A 282 -0.03 -9.38 17.31
CA ALA A 282 -0.81 -9.28 16.07
C ALA A 282 -0.16 -10.04 14.90
N PHE A 283 1.17 -9.98 14.78
CA PHE A 283 1.90 -10.65 13.70
C PHE A 283 1.93 -12.17 13.87
N ILE A 284 2.00 -12.68 15.10
CA ILE A 284 1.85 -14.12 15.38
C ILE A 284 0.50 -14.64 14.84
N ILE A 285 -0.58 -13.90 15.08
CA ILE A 285 -1.91 -14.26 14.57
C ILE A 285 -1.90 -14.14 13.03
N ARG A 286 -1.49 -12.99 12.49
CA ARG A 286 -1.42 -12.73 11.04
C ARG A 286 -0.73 -13.85 10.28
N ASP A 287 0.47 -14.20 10.71
CA ASP A 287 1.32 -15.18 10.02
C ASP A 287 0.74 -16.60 10.04
N ARG A 288 -0.14 -16.87 11.00
CA ARG A 288 -0.84 -18.16 11.12
C ARG A 288 -2.11 -18.24 10.28
N VAL A 289 -2.83 -17.11 10.08
CA VAL A 289 -4.22 -17.18 9.61
C VAL A 289 -4.46 -16.48 8.27
N VAL A 290 -3.63 -15.48 7.88
CA VAL A 290 -3.92 -14.68 6.69
C VAL A 290 -3.49 -15.40 5.42
N THR A 291 -4.44 -15.63 4.54
CA THR A 291 -4.28 -16.20 3.21
C THR A 291 -5.42 -15.70 2.30
N ASP A 292 -5.53 -16.22 1.08
CA ASP A 292 -6.69 -16.02 0.22
C ASP A 292 -7.99 -16.38 0.95
N GLU A 293 -9.03 -15.56 0.80
CA GLU A 293 -10.31 -15.74 1.48
C GLU A 293 -10.91 -17.15 1.25
N ALA A 294 -10.74 -17.72 0.05
CA ALA A 294 -11.22 -19.06 -0.29
C ALA A 294 -10.52 -20.19 0.49
N TYR A 295 -9.38 -19.89 1.11
CA TYR A 295 -8.56 -20.85 1.87
C TYR A 295 -8.54 -20.58 3.38
N LEU A 296 -9.28 -19.58 3.84
CA LEU A 296 -9.40 -19.29 5.28
C LEU A 296 -10.12 -20.44 6.00
N GLN A 297 -9.59 -20.86 7.15
CA GLN A 297 -10.26 -21.84 8.01
C GLN A 297 -11.44 -21.22 8.75
N GLN A 298 -11.36 -19.93 9.06
CA GLN A 298 -12.42 -19.12 9.64
C GLN A 298 -12.30 -17.66 9.19
N PRO A 299 -13.41 -16.88 9.18
CA PRO A 299 -13.37 -15.48 8.78
C PRO A 299 -12.38 -14.66 9.61
N LEU A 300 -11.60 -13.77 9.00
CA LEU A 300 -10.63 -12.93 9.72
C LEU A 300 -11.29 -12.06 10.79
N GLN A 301 -12.57 -11.68 10.61
CA GLN A 301 -13.33 -10.90 11.60
C GLN A 301 -13.43 -11.62 12.95
N SER A 302 -13.40 -12.95 12.99
CA SER A 302 -13.47 -13.73 14.24
C SER A 302 -12.22 -13.61 15.11
N TRP A 303 -11.11 -13.09 14.56
CA TRP A 303 -9.89 -12.79 15.31
C TRP A 303 -9.89 -11.41 15.98
N LEU A 304 -10.92 -10.60 15.75
CA LEU A 304 -11.10 -9.26 16.30
C LEU A 304 -12.12 -9.22 17.44
N THR A 305 -12.28 -10.32 18.17
CA THR A 305 -13.17 -10.40 19.33
C THR A 305 -12.47 -9.94 20.60
N GLY A 306 -13.26 -9.50 21.58
CA GLY A 306 -12.73 -9.09 22.88
C GLY A 306 -11.91 -10.18 23.57
N GLU A 307 -12.31 -11.45 23.43
CA GLU A 307 -11.60 -12.61 24.00
C GLU A 307 -10.17 -12.74 23.42
N VAL A 308 -10.03 -12.69 22.10
CA VAL A 308 -8.71 -12.76 21.43
C VAL A 308 -7.84 -11.57 21.81
N ILE A 309 -8.42 -10.36 21.87
CA ILE A 309 -7.70 -9.15 22.25
C ILE A 309 -7.20 -9.25 23.71
N GLU A 310 -8.04 -9.69 24.64
CA GLU A 310 -7.64 -9.88 26.06
C GLU A 310 -6.58 -10.98 26.24
N GLU A 311 -6.64 -12.06 25.44
CA GLU A 311 -5.58 -13.08 25.40
C GLU A 311 -4.25 -12.45 24.98
N CYS A 312 -4.23 -11.67 23.91
CA CYS A 312 -3.03 -10.97 23.45
C CYS A 312 -2.50 -9.99 24.51
N VAL A 313 -3.38 -9.22 25.16
CA VAL A 313 -3.02 -8.29 26.25
C VAL A 313 -2.37 -9.05 27.40
N SER A 314 -2.90 -10.20 27.79
CA SER A 314 -2.37 -11.01 28.90
C SER A 314 -0.95 -11.55 28.64
N ASN A 315 -0.54 -11.64 27.39
CA ASN A 315 0.80 -12.07 26.98
C ASN A 315 1.82 -10.92 26.98
N ILE A 316 1.42 -9.66 27.19
CA ILE A 316 2.30 -8.50 27.11
C ILE A 316 2.76 -8.10 28.52
N SER A 317 4.07 -7.97 28.71
CA SER A 317 4.67 -7.34 29.88
C SER A 317 4.96 -5.86 29.59
N THR A 318 4.59 -4.97 30.48
CA THR A 318 4.90 -3.53 30.36
C THR A 318 6.35 -3.19 30.69
N ALA A 319 7.13 -4.15 31.22
CA ALA A 319 8.50 -3.95 31.66
C ALA A 319 9.52 -4.77 30.86
N GLN A 320 9.09 -5.76 30.09
CA GLN A 320 10.00 -6.70 29.43
C GLN A 320 9.51 -7.08 28.05
N ALA A 321 10.40 -6.95 27.06
CA ALA A 321 10.14 -7.35 25.70
C ALA A 321 10.13 -8.87 25.52
N GLN A 322 9.19 -9.37 24.72
CA GLN A 322 9.22 -10.76 24.28
C GLN A 322 10.27 -10.96 23.16
N PRO A 323 10.93 -12.13 23.09
CA PRO A 323 11.80 -12.46 21.95
C PRO A 323 11.05 -12.38 20.62
N TRP A 324 11.73 -11.90 19.56
CA TRP A 324 11.17 -11.80 18.23
C TRP A 324 12.05 -12.52 17.19
N PRO A 325 11.87 -13.82 16.97
CA PRO A 325 12.67 -14.60 16.02
C PRO A 325 12.17 -14.51 14.57
N HIS A 326 11.08 -13.79 14.29
CA HIS A 326 10.45 -13.77 12.98
C HIS A 326 11.17 -12.80 12.03
N VAL A 327 11.46 -13.27 10.81
CA VAL A 327 12.09 -12.48 9.75
C VAL A 327 11.01 -11.91 8.85
N ALA A 328 10.94 -10.59 8.74
CA ALA A 328 10.02 -9.88 7.87
C ALA A 328 10.39 -10.05 6.39
N LYS A 329 9.38 -10.08 5.50
CA LYS A 329 9.57 -10.07 4.04
C LYS A 329 9.58 -8.62 3.50
N PRO A 330 10.38 -8.32 2.45
CA PRO A 330 10.41 -6.99 1.85
C PRO A 330 9.10 -6.68 1.12
N GLY A 331 8.82 -5.38 0.94
CA GLY A 331 7.69 -4.92 0.13
C GLY A 331 7.69 -3.40 0.01
N ASP A 332 7.29 -2.90 -1.15
CA ASP A 332 7.16 -1.47 -1.44
C ASP A 332 5.79 -1.13 -2.02
N THR A 333 5.35 0.16 -1.94
CA THR A 333 3.94 0.49 -2.12
C THR A 333 3.74 2.01 -2.21
N ILE A 334 2.57 2.46 -2.67
CA ILE A 334 2.08 3.83 -2.45
C ILE A 334 0.72 3.80 -1.75
N TRP A 335 0.50 4.74 -0.84
CA TRP A 335 -0.77 5.03 -0.23
C TRP A 335 -1.19 6.47 -0.52
N MET A 336 -2.48 6.69 -0.80
CA MET A 336 -3.08 8.00 -0.99
C MET A 336 -4.41 8.11 -0.26
N GLY A 337 -4.76 9.33 0.18
CA GLY A 337 -6.01 9.63 0.86
C GLY A 337 -6.71 10.86 0.28
N ALA A 338 -8.05 10.82 0.25
CA ALA A 338 -8.87 11.91 -0.27
C ALA A 338 -10.16 12.11 0.52
N THR A 339 -10.72 13.32 0.48
CA THR A 339 -12.12 13.61 0.83
C THR A 339 -12.71 14.61 -0.16
N ASP A 340 -13.98 14.40 -0.55
CA ASP A 340 -14.71 15.26 -1.49
C ASP A 340 -15.72 16.20 -0.79
N GLN A 341 -16.34 17.08 -1.56
CA GLN A 341 -17.34 18.05 -1.11
C GLN A 341 -18.63 17.41 -0.56
N TYR A 342 -18.83 16.12 -0.78
CA TYR A 342 -19.96 15.35 -0.22
C TYR A 342 -19.60 14.70 1.12
N GLY A 343 -18.31 14.78 1.50
CA GLY A 343 -17.75 14.15 2.68
C GLY A 343 -17.49 12.67 2.49
N THR A 344 -17.42 12.17 1.25
CA THR A 344 -16.89 10.83 0.98
C THR A 344 -15.39 10.83 1.18
N MET A 345 -14.88 9.86 1.91
CA MET A 345 -13.44 9.67 2.11
C MET A 345 -12.98 8.40 1.41
N VAL A 346 -11.80 8.46 0.79
CA VAL A 346 -11.16 7.31 0.12
C VAL A 346 -9.78 7.08 0.71
N SER A 347 -9.51 5.85 1.15
CA SER A 347 -8.19 5.32 1.48
C SER A 347 -7.80 4.32 0.42
N PHE A 348 -6.71 4.57 -0.29
CA PHE A 348 -6.29 3.77 -1.43
C PHE A 348 -4.82 3.41 -1.36
N ILE A 349 -4.50 2.18 -1.75
CA ILE A 349 -3.15 1.66 -1.75
C ILE A 349 -2.90 0.85 -3.03
N GLN A 350 -1.74 1.05 -3.68
CA GLN A 350 -1.36 0.44 -4.95
C GLN A 350 0.10 0.00 -4.93
N SER A 351 0.42 -1.13 -5.55
CA SER A 351 1.77 -1.69 -5.47
C SER A 351 2.05 -2.72 -6.58
N ILE A 352 3.33 -2.86 -6.89
CA ILE A 352 3.89 -3.99 -7.65
C ILE A 352 4.76 -4.91 -6.78
N TYR A 353 4.73 -4.71 -5.46
CA TYR A 353 5.40 -5.41 -4.36
C TYR A 353 6.84 -4.95 -4.11
N TRP A 354 7.84 -5.43 -4.82
CA TRP A 354 9.22 -4.97 -4.69
C TRP A 354 9.49 -3.84 -5.68
N GLU A 355 10.57 -3.08 -5.44
CA GLU A 355 10.94 -1.98 -6.34
C GLU A 355 11.09 -2.50 -7.77
N PHE A 356 10.41 -1.83 -8.70
CA PHE A 356 10.27 -2.20 -10.11
C PHE A 356 9.70 -3.61 -10.35
N GLY A 357 9.02 -4.20 -9.37
CA GLY A 357 8.34 -5.48 -9.52
C GLY A 357 9.23 -6.59 -10.07
N SER A 358 8.73 -7.32 -11.06
CA SER A 358 9.46 -8.38 -11.77
C SER A 358 10.56 -7.86 -12.70
N GLY A 359 10.64 -6.55 -12.94
CA GLY A 359 11.48 -5.96 -13.98
C GLY A 359 10.99 -6.23 -15.41
N VAL A 360 9.87 -6.90 -15.57
CA VAL A 360 9.24 -7.12 -16.88
C VAL A 360 8.52 -5.86 -17.31
N VAL A 361 9.09 -5.13 -18.23
CA VAL A 361 8.45 -4.03 -18.97
C VAL A 361 7.93 -4.58 -20.29
N LEU A 362 6.63 -4.47 -20.49
CA LEU A 362 5.98 -4.97 -21.71
C LEU A 362 6.20 -3.99 -22.87
N PRO A 363 6.86 -4.39 -23.95
CA PRO A 363 7.31 -3.46 -24.98
C PRO A 363 6.17 -2.75 -25.73
N GLU A 364 5.06 -3.44 -25.97
CA GLU A 364 3.92 -2.89 -26.72
C GLU A 364 3.09 -1.90 -25.88
N THR A 365 2.99 -2.14 -24.57
CA THR A 365 2.10 -1.37 -23.68
C THR A 365 2.85 -0.47 -22.70
N GLY A 366 4.16 -0.64 -22.52
CA GLY A 366 4.98 0.10 -21.58
C GLY A 366 4.69 -0.23 -20.11
N ILE A 367 3.90 -1.25 -19.83
CA ILE A 367 3.49 -1.63 -18.46
C ILE A 367 4.61 -2.39 -17.77
N LEU A 368 4.94 -1.97 -16.56
CA LEU A 368 5.82 -2.69 -15.65
C LEU A 368 5.00 -3.67 -14.81
N TRP A 369 5.37 -4.97 -14.79
CA TRP A 369 4.59 -6.02 -14.16
C TRP A 369 5.05 -6.32 -12.73
N ASN A 370 4.11 -6.66 -11.87
CA ASN A 370 4.32 -6.95 -10.46
C ASN A 370 5.17 -8.23 -10.22
N ILE A 371 5.63 -8.37 -8.95
CA ILE A 371 6.33 -9.55 -8.46
C ILE A 371 5.64 -10.15 -7.21
N ARG A 372 4.32 -10.07 -7.15
CA ARG A 372 3.55 -10.53 -5.98
C ARG A 372 3.69 -12.04 -5.73
N SER A 373 4.20 -12.80 -6.70
CA SER A 373 4.60 -14.20 -6.55
C SER A 373 5.48 -14.47 -5.32
N GLN A 374 6.35 -13.53 -4.95
CA GLN A 374 7.25 -13.65 -3.80
C GLN A 374 6.53 -13.74 -2.44
N SER A 375 5.21 -13.48 -2.40
CA SER A 375 4.40 -13.68 -1.22
C SER A 375 3.93 -15.12 -1.02
N PHE A 376 4.03 -15.98 -2.03
CA PHE A 376 3.72 -17.40 -1.90
C PHE A 376 4.82 -18.18 -1.18
N SER A 377 4.42 -19.33 -0.62
CA SER A 377 5.34 -20.38 -0.13
C SER A 377 5.44 -21.49 -1.16
N LEU A 378 6.60 -22.08 -1.31
CA LEU A 378 6.80 -23.31 -2.09
C LEU A 378 6.49 -24.58 -1.28
N ASP A 379 6.44 -24.49 0.06
CA ASP A 379 6.00 -25.59 0.92
C ASP A 379 4.51 -25.88 0.66
N PRO A 380 4.15 -27.06 0.12
CA PRO A 380 2.76 -27.38 -0.21
C PRO A 380 1.84 -27.48 1.02
N SER A 381 2.40 -27.64 2.22
CA SER A 381 1.65 -27.69 3.47
C SER A 381 1.38 -26.29 4.05
N HIS A 382 2.04 -25.27 3.54
CA HIS A 382 1.87 -23.90 4.03
C HIS A 382 0.54 -23.31 3.56
N HIS A 383 -0.17 -22.57 4.43
CA HIS A 383 -1.47 -21.96 4.08
C HIS A 383 -1.36 -20.95 2.91
N ASN A 384 -0.18 -20.36 2.68
CA ASN A 384 0.11 -19.50 1.52
C ASN A 384 0.87 -20.24 0.40
N ALA A 385 0.75 -21.58 0.29
CA ALA A 385 1.37 -22.33 -0.80
C ALA A 385 0.89 -21.83 -2.16
N LEU A 386 1.83 -21.75 -3.13
CA LEU A 386 1.51 -21.41 -4.52
C LEU A 386 0.56 -22.47 -5.11
N GLN A 387 -0.56 -22.01 -5.66
CA GLN A 387 -1.55 -22.83 -6.34
C GLN A 387 -2.19 -22.04 -7.50
N PRO A 388 -2.61 -22.70 -8.61
CA PRO A 388 -3.35 -22.07 -9.68
C PRO A 388 -4.60 -21.34 -9.18
N GLY A 389 -4.82 -20.11 -9.62
CA GLY A 389 -5.98 -19.31 -9.28
C GLY A 389 -6.05 -18.78 -7.84
N LYS A 390 -5.03 -19.04 -7.01
CA LYS A 390 -4.98 -18.57 -5.62
C LYS A 390 -4.41 -17.16 -5.55
N LYS A 391 -4.99 -16.31 -4.69
CA LYS A 391 -4.43 -14.99 -4.35
C LYS A 391 -3.28 -15.13 -3.38
N PRO A 392 -2.19 -14.35 -3.56
CA PRO A 392 -1.06 -14.33 -2.62
C PRO A 392 -1.44 -13.58 -1.34
N PHE A 393 -0.74 -13.87 -0.23
CA PHE A 393 -0.72 -12.96 0.93
C PHE A 393 -0.34 -11.55 0.48
N HIS A 394 -1.03 -10.53 1.05
CA HIS A 394 -0.85 -9.16 0.62
C HIS A 394 -0.54 -8.23 1.79
N THR A 395 0.48 -7.41 1.62
CA THR A 395 0.90 -6.44 2.65
C THR A 395 0.09 -5.15 2.63
N LEU A 396 -0.66 -4.87 1.57
CA LEU A 396 -1.45 -3.64 1.41
C LEU A 396 -2.66 -3.64 2.36
N ASN A 397 -2.84 -2.55 3.10
CA ASN A 397 -3.95 -2.42 4.04
C ASN A 397 -4.38 -0.95 4.22
N PRO A 398 -5.29 -0.44 3.38
CA PRO A 398 -5.85 0.89 3.57
C PRO A 398 -6.66 0.93 4.87
N ALA A 399 -6.60 2.06 5.61
CA ALA A 399 -7.25 2.20 6.91
C ALA A 399 -8.21 3.38 6.95
N TYR A 400 -9.26 3.24 7.77
CA TYR A 400 -10.26 4.25 8.05
C TYR A 400 -10.76 4.14 9.49
N VAL A 401 -11.18 5.27 10.07
CA VAL A 401 -11.81 5.32 11.39
C VAL A 401 -12.95 6.32 11.45
N ASP A 402 -14.05 5.91 12.09
CA ASP A 402 -15.11 6.76 12.61
C ASP A 402 -14.84 7.02 14.10
N LEU A 403 -14.50 8.26 14.47
CA LEU A 403 -14.17 8.65 15.83
C LEU A 403 -15.43 9.02 16.63
N ASN A 404 -15.40 8.74 17.94
CA ASN A 404 -16.52 9.05 18.85
C ASN A 404 -16.82 10.54 18.98
N ASP A 405 -15.87 11.41 18.63
CA ASP A 405 -16.05 12.86 18.60
C ASP A 405 -16.64 13.39 17.27
N GLY A 406 -16.98 12.48 16.37
CA GLY A 406 -17.58 12.77 15.07
C GLY A 406 -16.58 13.08 13.95
N ARG A 407 -15.28 13.14 14.24
CA ARG A 407 -14.26 13.18 13.19
C ARG A 407 -14.19 11.85 12.46
N ARG A 408 -13.80 11.92 11.19
CA ARG A 408 -13.48 10.75 10.36
C ARG A 408 -12.09 10.88 9.80
N MET A 409 -11.38 9.78 9.66
CA MET A 409 -9.98 9.81 9.21
C MET A 409 -9.68 8.63 8.29
N VAL A 410 -9.10 8.91 7.13
CA VAL A 410 -8.37 7.92 6.32
C VAL A 410 -6.88 8.09 6.56
N TYR A 411 -6.16 6.98 6.70
CA TYR A 411 -4.73 7.00 6.95
C TYR A 411 -4.06 5.73 6.41
N GLY A 412 -2.77 5.81 6.18
CA GLY A 412 -2.01 4.68 5.65
C GLY A 412 -0.55 5.03 5.40
N THR A 413 0.16 4.08 4.82
CA THR A 413 1.59 4.20 4.53
C THR A 413 2.01 3.17 3.49
N MET A 414 3.16 3.37 2.88
CA MET A 414 3.91 2.30 2.24
C MET A 414 4.75 1.54 3.27
N GLY A 415 5.43 0.47 2.86
CA GLY A 415 6.46 -0.20 3.65
C GLY A 415 6.19 -1.67 3.98
N GLY A 416 5.59 -2.42 3.09
CA GLY A 416 5.45 -3.87 3.21
C GLY A 416 4.84 -4.31 4.55
N GLU A 417 5.53 -5.19 5.27
CA GLU A 417 5.10 -5.66 6.60
C GLU A 417 5.20 -4.59 7.71
N GLY A 418 5.87 -3.46 7.45
CA GLY A 418 5.92 -2.32 8.36
C GLY A 418 4.63 -1.49 8.38
N GLN A 419 3.74 -1.62 7.40
CA GLN A 419 2.54 -0.78 7.29
C GLN A 419 1.68 -0.76 8.55
N PRO A 420 1.32 -1.90 9.19
CA PRO A 420 0.54 -1.89 10.43
C PRO A 420 1.22 -1.13 11.57
N GLN A 421 2.54 -1.20 11.66
CA GLN A 421 3.34 -0.54 12.70
C GLN A 421 3.35 0.98 12.52
N THR A 422 3.60 1.44 11.29
CA THR A 422 3.59 2.88 10.96
C THR A 422 2.19 3.47 11.12
N GLN A 423 1.14 2.76 10.71
CA GLN A 423 -0.25 3.16 10.96
C GLN A 423 -0.52 3.31 12.46
N ALA A 424 -0.11 2.34 13.26
CA ALA A 424 -0.30 2.36 14.72
C ALA A 424 0.49 3.50 15.39
N CYS A 425 1.71 3.76 14.94
CA CYS A 425 2.54 4.86 15.41
C CYS A 425 1.86 6.23 15.15
N LEU A 426 1.43 6.49 13.91
CA LEU A 426 0.70 7.70 13.54
C LEU A 426 -0.59 7.85 14.36
N PHE A 427 -1.40 6.80 14.41
CA PHE A 427 -2.69 6.80 15.08
C PHE A 427 -2.56 7.06 16.59
N SER A 428 -1.61 6.38 17.26
CA SER A 428 -1.38 6.55 18.69
C SER A 428 -0.95 7.96 19.04
N ARG A 429 -0.05 8.55 18.26
CA ARG A 429 0.42 9.92 18.46
C ARG A 429 -0.70 10.95 18.32
N TYR A 430 -1.52 10.80 17.28
CA TYR A 430 -2.60 11.74 17.01
C TYR A 430 -3.75 11.64 18.02
N LEU A 431 -4.19 10.42 18.37
CA LEU A 431 -5.43 10.21 19.13
C LEU A 431 -5.23 9.94 20.63
N TYR A 432 -4.06 9.47 21.06
CA TYR A 432 -3.79 9.18 22.47
C TYR A 432 -2.77 10.13 23.08
N GLN A 433 -1.77 10.56 22.32
CA GLN A 433 -0.71 11.43 22.82
C GLN A 433 -0.98 12.92 22.54
N GLY A 434 -2.06 13.26 21.82
CA GLY A 434 -2.48 14.64 21.59
C GLY A 434 -1.56 15.46 20.65
N LYS A 435 -0.73 14.78 19.85
CA LYS A 435 0.13 15.45 18.86
C LYS A 435 -0.72 15.95 17.69
N THR A 436 -0.25 16.98 17.00
CA THR A 436 -0.88 17.42 15.76
C THR A 436 -0.73 16.35 14.68
N LEU A 437 -1.60 16.37 13.66
CA LEU A 437 -1.54 15.41 12.56
C LEU A 437 -0.17 15.43 11.85
N ALA A 438 0.38 16.63 11.61
CA ALA A 438 1.71 16.81 11.02
C ALA A 438 2.83 16.23 11.89
N GLN A 439 2.82 16.48 13.22
CA GLN A 439 3.79 15.90 14.15
C GLN A 439 3.70 14.38 14.18
N SER A 440 2.48 13.83 14.18
CA SER A 440 2.25 12.38 14.23
C SER A 440 2.89 11.63 13.07
N VAL A 441 2.99 12.28 11.92
CA VAL A 441 3.65 11.75 10.71
C VAL A 441 5.14 12.07 10.65
N ALA A 442 5.54 13.30 11.01
CA ALA A 442 6.91 13.77 10.79
C ALA A 442 7.91 13.29 11.85
N GLU A 443 7.47 13.08 13.10
CA GLU A 443 8.36 12.68 14.19
C GLU A 443 9.09 11.35 13.92
N PRO A 444 10.28 11.16 14.52
CA PRO A 444 11.08 9.95 14.37
C PRO A 444 10.28 8.68 14.66
N ARG A 445 10.51 7.63 13.88
CA ARG A 445 9.78 6.37 13.95
C ARG A 445 10.67 5.19 14.34
N TRP A 446 9.99 4.11 14.67
CA TRP A 446 10.56 2.79 14.91
C TRP A 446 9.94 1.75 13.98
N LEU A 447 10.62 0.64 13.80
CA LEU A 447 10.19 -0.47 12.97
C LEU A 447 10.73 -1.79 13.52
N LEU A 448 9.87 -2.73 13.85
CA LEU A 448 10.24 -4.10 14.18
C LEU A 448 10.43 -4.89 12.88
N GLY A 449 11.66 -5.39 12.65
CA GLY A 449 12.01 -6.08 11.41
C GLY A 449 12.37 -5.13 10.29
N ARG A 450 11.81 -5.32 9.09
CA ARG A 450 12.13 -4.52 7.90
C ARG A 450 10.89 -4.22 7.05
N THR A 451 11.00 -3.19 6.22
CA THR A 451 10.05 -2.93 5.11
C THR A 451 10.59 -3.51 3.80
N TRP A 452 11.89 -3.36 3.55
CA TRP A 452 12.63 -3.85 2.39
C TRP A 452 14.14 -3.95 2.71
N GLY A 453 14.92 -4.62 1.86
CA GLY A 453 16.38 -4.76 2.06
C GLY A 453 16.76 -6.02 2.81
N ASP A 454 17.75 -5.93 3.69
CA ASP A 454 18.34 -7.06 4.41
C ASP A 454 17.36 -7.79 5.33
N SER A 455 17.57 -9.07 5.55
CA SER A 455 16.82 -9.82 6.55
C SER A 455 17.13 -9.29 7.95
N ALA A 456 16.12 -8.79 8.65
CA ALA A 456 16.27 -8.28 10.01
C ALA A 456 15.01 -8.59 10.83
N ASN A 457 15.24 -8.91 12.10
CA ASN A 457 14.18 -9.15 13.09
C ASN A 457 14.34 -8.26 14.34
N ASN A 458 15.27 -7.31 14.31
CA ASN A 458 15.51 -6.37 15.38
C ASN A 458 14.57 -5.15 15.33
N LEU A 459 14.56 -4.37 16.40
CA LEU A 459 13.85 -3.11 16.50
C LEU A 459 14.73 -1.98 15.96
N ARG A 460 14.35 -1.43 14.81
CA ARG A 460 15.05 -0.29 14.18
C ARG A 460 14.46 1.01 14.66
N LEU A 461 15.33 1.93 15.03
CA LEU A 461 14.96 3.27 15.49
C LEU A 461 15.63 4.32 14.59
N GLU A 462 14.90 5.35 14.20
CA GLU A 462 15.53 6.55 13.64
C GLU A 462 16.48 7.17 14.65
N GLN A 463 17.54 7.82 14.18
CA GLN A 463 18.70 8.20 14.97
C GLN A 463 18.34 9.00 16.24
N ALA A 464 17.38 9.89 16.14
CA ALA A 464 16.92 10.67 17.31
C ALA A 464 16.32 9.79 18.41
N LEU A 465 15.44 8.84 18.07
CA LEU A 465 14.90 7.88 19.03
C LEU A 465 15.97 6.92 19.57
N TYR A 466 16.91 6.53 18.72
CA TYR A 466 18.01 5.65 19.16
C TYR A 466 18.89 6.32 20.20
N GLN A 467 19.25 7.60 20.00
CA GLN A 467 20.07 8.34 20.96
C GLN A 467 19.37 8.51 22.32
N GLU A 468 18.05 8.65 22.31
CA GLU A 468 17.28 8.92 23.52
C GLU A 468 16.90 7.63 24.26
N TYR A 469 16.49 6.57 23.57
CA TYR A 469 15.83 5.42 24.18
C TYR A 469 16.53 4.06 23.99
N ALA A 470 17.61 3.96 23.22
CA ALA A 470 18.22 2.67 22.91
C ALA A 470 18.70 1.90 24.14
N ALA A 471 19.29 2.62 25.12
CA ALA A 471 19.79 2.00 26.36
C ALA A 471 18.65 1.39 27.18
N ASP A 472 17.55 2.13 27.36
CA ASP A 472 16.42 1.69 28.16
C ASP A 472 15.65 0.55 27.44
N LEU A 473 15.45 0.66 26.13
CA LEU A 473 14.82 -0.40 25.33
C LEU A 473 15.66 -1.68 25.35
N THR A 474 17.00 -1.57 25.34
CA THR A 474 17.89 -2.73 25.47
C THR A 474 17.77 -3.37 26.87
N LEU A 475 17.66 -2.57 27.93
CA LEU A 475 17.41 -3.08 29.28
C LEU A 475 16.05 -3.78 29.41
N MET A 476 15.04 -3.34 28.65
CA MET A 476 13.75 -4.01 28.55
C MET A 476 13.82 -5.31 27.73
N GLY A 477 14.93 -5.59 27.04
CA GLY A 477 15.15 -6.81 26.25
C GLY A 477 14.89 -6.67 24.75
N HIS A 478 14.72 -5.44 24.22
CA HIS A 478 14.66 -5.22 22.78
C HIS A 478 16.05 -5.28 22.15
N ASP A 479 16.17 -5.92 20.99
CA ASP A 479 17.36 -5.87 20.13
C ASP A 479 17.25 -4.65 19.21
N VAL A 480 17.94 -3.55 19.55
CA VAL A 480 17.79 -2.25 18.88
C VAL A 480 18.94 -1.91 17.95
N THR A 481 18.60 -1.32 16.80
CA THR A 481 19.57 -0.84 15.80
C THR A 481 19.16 0.53 15.29
N ALA A 482 20.15 1.42 15.09
CA ALA A 482 19.92 2.76 14.53
C ALA A 482 19.76 2.71 13.00
N VAL A 483 18.91 3.59 12.49
CA VAL A 483 18.87 4.00 11.08
C VAL A 483 18.91 5.53 11.00
N ALA A 484 19.25 6.07 9.84
CA ALA A 484 19.27 7.53 9.65
C ALA A 484 17.85 8.12 9.89
N ASP A 485 17.81 9.37 10.34
CA ASP A 485 16.54 10.11 10.45
C ASP A 485 15.91 10.31 9.07
N HIS A 486 14.60 10.36 9.03
CA HIS A 486 13.80 10.44 7.80
C HIS A 486 14.13 9.34 6.79
N ASN A 487 14.42 8.14 7.27
CA ASN A 487 14.71 6.99 6.42
C ASN A 487 13.43 6.42 5.79
N GLU A 488 13.44 6.19 4.49
CA GLU A 488 12.31 5.62 3.74
C GLU A 488 11.86 4.24 4.29
N LEU A 489 12.76 3.50 4.94
CA LEU A 489 12.43 2.25 5.64
C LEU A 489 11.27 2.39 6.64
N MET A 490 11.07 3.59 7.19
CA MET A 490 10.02 3.90 8.15
C MET A 490 8.65 4.14 7.50
N GLY A 491 8.55 3.97 6.19
CA GLY A 491 7.33 4.14 5.41
C GLY A 491 7.05 5.61 5.04
N HIS A 492 6.16 5.79 4.05
CA HIS A 492 5.63 7.10 3.63
C HIS A 492 4.19 7.21 4.15
N ALA A 493 4.03 7.73 5.36
CA ALA A 493 2.73 7.85 6.00
C ALA A 493 1.95 9.07 5.51
N GLY A 494 0.64 8.99 5.59
CA GLY A 494 -0.24 10.12 5.32
C GLY A 494 -1.58 9.94 5.99
N ALA A 495 -2.33 11.04 6.09
CA ALA A 495 -3.68 11.02 6.59
C ALA A 495 -4.50 12.20 6.07
N VAL A 496 -5.82 11.99 6.01
CA VAL A 496 -6.83 13.05 5.84
C VAL A 496 -7.84 12.90 6.94
N VAL A 497 -8.11 13.97 7.66
CA VAL A 497 -9.12 14.05 8.73
C VAL A 497 -10.19 15.03 8.32
N LEU A 498 -11.45 14.63 8.47
CA LEU A 498 -12.61 15.47 8.24
C LEU A 498 -13.35 15.67 9.57
N ASN A 499 -13.52 16.92 10.00
CA ASN A 499 -14.22 17.23 11.23
C ASN A 499 -15.75 17.27 11.03
N PRO A 500 -16.56 17.23 12.10
CA PRO A 500 -18.03 17.29 12.00
C PRO A 500 -18.56 18.58 11.37
N GLN A 501 -17.79 19.68 11.45
CA GLN A 501 -18.14 20.99 10.89
C GLN A 501 -17.89 21.06 9.39
N GLY A 502 -17.11 20.14 8.84
CA GLY A 502 -16.83 20.03 7.41
C GLY A 502 -15.45 20.49 7.00
N ASP A 503 -14.60 20.93 7.95
CA ASP A 503 -13.22 21.30 7.63
C ASP A 503 -12.35 20.07 7.53
N ALA A 504 -11.41 20.07 6.61
CA ALA A 504 -10.44 19.01 6.39
C ALA A 504 -9.07 19.40 6.93
N SER A 505 -8.32 18.39 7.39
CA SER A 505 -6.88 18.47 7.65
C SER A 505 -6.20 17.32 6.95
N ALA A 506 -5.03 17.55 6.39
CA ALA A 506 -4.27 16.51 5.71
C ALA A 506 -2.77 16.63 6.04
N THR A 507 -2.04 15.55 5.83
CA THR A 507 -0.59 15.53 5.98
C THR A 507 0.03 14.51 5.03
N SER A 508 1.27 14.76 4.63
CA SER A 508 2.13 13.86 3.86
C SER A 508 3.47 13.70 4.56
N ASP A 509 4.10 12.57 4.36
CA ASP A 509 5.35 12.22 5.03
C ASP A 509 6.55 13.01 4.48
N PRO A 510 7.36 13.64 5.34
CA PRO A 510 8.62 14.29 4.90
C PRO A 510 9.67 13.29 4.36
N ARG A 511 9.46 11.97 4.53
CA ARG A 511 10.33 10.92 3.97
C ARG A 511 10.01 10.59 2.51
N SER A 512 8.94 11.19 1.95
CA SER A 512 8.48 11.00 0.57
C SER A 512 8.68 12.27 -0.28
N ASP A 513 8.50 12.15 -1.59
CA ASP A 513 8.42 13.28 -2.53
C ASP A 513 7.01 13.91 -2.55
N GLY A 514 6.23 13.65 -1.50
CA GLY A 514 4.81 13.93 -1.42
C GLY A 514 4.44 15.30 -0.90
N THR A 515 3.15 15.58 -1.00
CA THR A 515 2.49 16.75 -0.41
C THR A 515 1.01 16.49 -0.23
N TYR A 516 0.32 17.47 0.35
CA TYR A 516 -1.14 17.49 0.41
C TYR A 516 -1.67 18.85 -0.03
N PHE A 517 -2.93 18.87 -0.44
CA PHE A 517 -3.69 20.07 -0.77
C PHE A 517 -5.02 20.05 -0.03
N LEU A 518 -5.53 21.23 0.25
CA LEU A 518 -6.86 21.49 0.78
C LEU A 518 -7.59 22.40 -0.20
N GLY A 519 -8.83 22.05 -0.53
CA GLY A 519 -9.69 22.92 -1.32
C GLY A 519 -10.13 24.14 -0.54
N GLU A 520 -10.66 25.15 -1.22
CA GLU A 520 -11.23 26.32 -0.58
C GLU A 520 -12.44 25.93 0.28
N THR A 521 -12.58 26.57 1.44
CA THR A 521 -13.81 26.50 2.21
C THR A 521 -14.85 27.36 1.51
N HIS A 522 -15.90 26.75 1.01
CA HIS A 522 -17.04 27.52 0.50
C HIS A 522 -17.82 28.08 1.70
N ASP A 523 -17.51 29.32 2.08
CA ASP A 523 -18.38 30.09 2.96
C ASP A 523 -19.78 30.13 2.32
N GLN A 524 -20.77 29.53 3.01
CA GLN A 524 -22.20 29.62 2.65
C GLN A 524 -22.80 30.91 3.16
#